data_df8739ebb14aee04b4458623261a20fe
#
_entry.id   df8739ebb14aee04b4458623261a20fe
#
_cell.length_a   1.000
_cell.length_b   1.000
_cell.length_c   1.000
_cell.angle_alpha   90.00
_cell.angle_beta   90.00
_cell.angle_gamma   90.00
#
_symmetry.space_group_name_H-M   'P 1'
#
loop_
_entity.id
_entity.type
_entity.pdbx_description
1 polymer ?
#
loop_
_entity_poly.entity_id
_entity_poly.type
_entity_poly.pdbx_seq_one_letter_code
_entity_poly.pdbx_strand_id
1 'polypeptide(L)'
;MRDKPVNAQAVTGGASREHLIEGAPLHPARRGATLWFTGLPSAGKSTIAHALARDLHAAGERVQVLDGDDVRPHLSAGLGFSREDRDVNVTRIGWVARMLASHGVIVLVSVIAPYAAARDTVRNDHGRLAVPFAEVHVATPLQIAEARDVKGLYARARRGELKGLTGVDDPYEVPTKAELVVDTARVDLGTAVEMSKALLAAIVERDFG
;
A
#
# COMPACT_ATOMS: atom_id res chain seq x y z
N MET A 1 -15.20 0.10 -62.64
CA MET A 1 -15.44 0.16 -61.18
C MET A 1 -14.08 0.22 -60.54
N ARG A 2 -13.69 1.37 -60.02
CA ARG A 2 -12.27 1.62 -59.58
C ARG A 2 -12.20 1.52 -58.07
N ASP A 3 -11.43 0.58 -57.57
CA ASP A 3 -11.10 0.45 -56.15
C ASP A 3 -10.18 1.61 -55.71
N LYS A 4 -10.60 2.30 -54.65
CA LYS A 4 -9.76 3.31 -53.98
C LYS A 4 -8.97 2.62 -52.87
N PRO A 5 -7.67 2.89 -52.72
CA PRO A 5 -6.91 2.38 -51.60
C PRO A 5 -7.27 3.11 -50.32
N VAL A 6 -7.47 2.35 -49.25
CA VAL A 6 -7.65 2.86 -47.86
C VAL A 6 -6.28 3.33 -47.34
N ASN A 7 -6.20 4.60 -47.03
CA ASN A 7 -5.01 5.24 -46.51
C ASN A 7 -4.88 4.92 -45.02
N ALA A 8 -3.90 4.07 -44.67
CA ALA A 8 -3.53 3.81 -43.29
C ALA A 8 -2.72 5.00 -42.75
N GLN A 9 -3.37 5.93 -42.06
CA GLN A 9 -2.67 6.94 -41.28
C GLN A 9 -2.08 6.32 -40.01
N ALA A 10 -0.75 6.40 -39.92
CA ALA A 10 0.01 6.05 -38.75
C ALA A 10 -0.47 6.88 -37.55
N VAL A 11 -0.92 6.22 -36.51
CA VAL A 11 -1.18 6.84 -35.20
C VAL A 11 0.17 7.07 -34.55
N THR A 12 0.72 8.26 -34.73
CA THR A 12 1.87 8.74 -33.99
C THR A 12 1.49 8.89 -32.51
N GLY A 13 2.29 8.29 -31.64
CA GLY A 13 2.11 8.27 -30.21
C GLY A 13 1.90 9.66 -29.59
N GLY A 14 0.67 9.91 -29.20
CA GLY A 14 0.32 11.01 -28.32
C GLY A 14 0.66 10.62 -26.89
N ALA A 15 1.59 11.35 -26.26
CA ALA A 15 1.78 11.29 -24.83
C ALA A 15 0.43 11.39 -24.12
N SER A 16 0.11 10.40 -23.31
CA SER A 16 -1.09 10.40 -22.48
C SER A 16 -1.05 11.64 -21.59
N ARG A 17 -1.82 12.66 -21.95
CA ARG A 17 -2.15 13.74 -21.03
C ARG A 17 -2.97 13.09 -19.91
N GLU A 18 -2.31 12.84 -18.77
CA GLU A 18 -3.01 12.62 -17.52
C GLU A 18 -3.89 13.86 -17.29
N HIS A 19 -5.17 13.74 -17.54
CA HIS A 19 -6.15 14.72 -17.09
C HIS A 19 -6.21 14.59 -15.57
N LEU A 20 -5.33 15.33 -14.89
CA LEU A 20 -5.49 15.62 -13.49
C LEU A 20 -6.85 16.31 -13.37
N ILE A 21 -7.80 15.64 -12.74
CA ILE A 21 -9.03 16.29 -12.30
C ILE A 21 -8.58 17.21 -11.17
N GLU A 22 -8.29 18.48 -11.49
CA GLU A 22 -8.12 19.55 -10.51
C GLU A 22 -9.48 19.85 -9.90
N GLY A 23 -9.94 18.95 -9.03
CA GLY A 23 -11.06 19.22 -8.14
C GLY A 23 -10.54 19.85 -6.87
N ALA A 24 -10.93 21.08 -6.56
CA ALA A 24 -10.69 21.63 -5.25
C ALA A 24 -11.20 20.65 -4.17
N PRO A 25 -10.43 20.39 -3.10
CA PRO A 25 -10.83 19.44 -2.09
C PRO A 25 -12.17 19.88 -1.49
N LEU A 26 -13.13 18.93 -1.39
CA LEU A 26 -14.49 19.18 -0.89
C LEU A 26 -14.51 19.76 0.55
N HIS A 27 -13.36 19.72 1.26
CA HIS A 27 -13.14 20.38 2.55
C HIS A 27 -11.70 20.95 2.59
N PRO A 28 -11.55 22.28 2.60
CA PRO A 28 -10.21 22.92 2.61
C PRO A 28 -9.41 22.74 3.91
N ALA A 29 -9.97 22.13 4.95
CA ALA A 29 -9.36 22.08 6.27
C ALA A 29 -8.73 20.73 6.68
N ARG A 30 -8.86 19.67 5.90
CA ARG A 30 -8.30 18.36 6.27
C ARG A 30 -7.48 17.77 5.13
N ARG A 31 -6.18 17.63 5.35
CA ARG A 31 -5.30 16.91 4.42
C ARG A 31 -5.41 15.41 4.68
N GLY A 32 -5.56 14.64 3.61
CA GLY A 32 -5.39 13.20 3.68
C GLY A 32 -3.91 12.82 3.66
N ALA A 33 -3.63 11.59 4.04
CA ALA A 33 -2.29 11.02 4.04
C ALA A 33 -2.36 9.51 3.81
N THR A 34 -1.28 8.90 3.37
CA THR A 34 -1.17 7.44 3.28
C THR A 34 -0.14 6.92 4.27
N LEU A 35 -0.56 6.02 5.18
CA LEU A 35 0.35 5.13 5.92
C LEU A 35 0.38 3.77 5.24
N TRP A 36 1.55 3.40 4.75
CA TRP A 36 1.80 2.17 4.00
C TRP A 36 2.45 1.11 4.88
N PHE A 37 1.65 0.21 5.46
CA PHE A 37 2.15 -0.91 6.26
C PHE A 37 2.62 -2.04 5.35
N THR A 38 3.91 -2.37 5.43
CA THR A 38 4.55 -3.48 4.71
C THR A 38 5.20 -4.45 5.68
N GLY A 39 5.40 -5.69 5.28
CA GLY A 39 6.00 -6.75 6.11
C GLY A 39 5.52 -8.15 5.73
N LEU A 40 6.07 -9.16 6.36
CA LEU A 40 5.76 -10.57 6.11
C LEU A 40 4.27 -10.91 6.30
N PRO A 41 3.76 -11.98 5.71
CA PRO A 41 2.48 -12.56 6.10
C PRO A 41 2.43 -12.77 7.62
N SER A 42 1.26 -12.59 8.24
CA SER A 42 1.05 -12.74 9.70
C SER A 42 1.92 -11.82 10.60
N ALA A 43 2.60 -10.81 10.04
CA ALA A 43 3.41 -9.86 10.82
C ALA A 43 2.57 -8.93 11.73
N GLY A 44 1.26 -8.77 11.49
CA GLY A 44 0.37 -7.91 12.27
C GLY A 44 -0.05 -6.61 11.59
N LYS A 45 0.28 -6.42 10.32
CA LYS A 45 -0.08 -5.21 9.53
C LYS A 45 -1.56 -4.85 9.62
N SER A 46 -2.44 -5.79 9.24
CA SER A 46 -3.90 -5.60 9.26
C SER A 46 -4.41 -5.28 10.66
N THR A 47 -3.87 -5.95 11.68
CA THR A 47 -4.25 -5.73 13.08
C THR A 47 -3.96 -4.30 13.52
N ILE A 48 -2.78 -3.78 13.19
CA ILE A 48 -2.40 -2.39 13.51
C ILE A 48 -3.25 -1.43 12.70
N ALA A 49 -3.39 -1.62 11.38
CA ALA A 49 -4.15 -0.73 10.51
C ALA A 49 -5.63 -0.63 10.94
N HIS A 50 -6.29 -1.75 11.25
CA HIS A 50 -7.67 -1.73 11.70
C HIS A 50 -7.84 -1.14 13.10
N ALA A 51 -6.90 -1.35 14.03
CA ALA A 51 -6.93 -0.73 15.34
C ALA A 51 -6.78 0.80 15.23
N LEU A 52 -5.80 1.25 14.45
CA LEU A 52 -5.60 2.67 14.15
C LEU A 52 -6.84 3.30 13.48
N ALA A 53 -7.44 2.59 12.51
CA ALA A 53 -8.64 3.07 11.85
C ALA A 53 -9.81 3.30 12.83
N ARG A 54 -10.03 2.38 13.78
CA ARG A 54 -11.07 2.55 14.81
C ARG A 54 -10.85 3.80 15.65
N ASP A 55 -9.62 4.03 16.08
CA ASP A 55 -9.28 5.21 16.90
C ASP A 55 -9.47 6.51 16.13
N LEU A 56 -9.02 6.56 14.88
CA LEU A 56 -9.17 7.72 14.01
C LEU A 56 -10.63 7.99 13.67
N HIS A 57 -11.44 6.95 13.41
CA HIS A 57 -12.90 7.10 13.23
C HIS A 57 -13.57 7.62 14.48
N ALA A 58 -13.19 7.14 15.68
CA ALA A 58 -13.71 7.65 16.95
C ALA A 58 -13.37 9.14 17.17
N ALA A 59 -12.22 9.59 16.62
CA ALA A 59 -11.83 11.00 16.61
C ALA A 59 -12.51 11.82 15.48
N GLY A 60 -13.40 11.23 14.69
CA GLY A 60 -14.13 11.91 13.62
C GLY A 60 -13.32 12.11 12.33
N GLU A 61 -12.20 11.36 12.14
CA GLU A 61 -11.41 11.42 10.93
C GLU A 61 -12.02 10.58 9.80
N ARG A 62 -11.80 11.00 8.55
CA ARG A 62 -12.14 10.21 7.37
C ARG A 62 -11.02 9.23 7.09
N VAL A 63 -11.27 7.95 7.31
CA VAL A 63 -10.26 6.89 7.20
C VAL A 63 -10.74 5.81 6.25
N GLN A 64 -9.85 5.31 5.43
CA GLN A 64 -10.05 4.11 4.61
C GLN A 64 -8.90 3.12 4.84
N VAL A 65 -9.24 1.88 5.17
CA VAL A 65 -8.27 0.79 5.16
C VAL A 65 -8.31 0.13 3.78
N LEU A 66 -7.14 -0.06 3.19
CA LEU A 66 -6.92 -0.87 1.99
C LEU A 66 -6.11 -2.10 2.40
N ASP A 67 -6.81 -3.14 2.87
CA ASP A 67 -6.16 -4.41 3.18
C ASP A 67 -5.96 -5.24 1.91
N GLY A 68 -4.79 -5.85 1.75
CA GLY A 68 -4.42 -6.60 0.56
C GLY A 68 -5.37 -7.76 0.24
N ASP A 69 -5.97 -8.39 1.26
CA ASP A 69 -6.93 -9.47 1.05
C ASP A 69 -8.29 -8.93 0.59
N ASP A 70 -8.75 -7.83 1.19
CA ASP A 70 -10.05 -7.23 0.88
C ASP A 70 -10.05 -6.57 -0.51
N VAL A 71 -8.96 -5.91 -0.89
CA VAL A 71 -8.88 -5.23 -2.19
C VAL A 71 -8.55 -6.17 -3.34
N ARG A 72 -7.96 -7.34 -3.07
CA ARG A 72 -7.51 -8.27 -4.10
C ARG A 72 -8.63 -8.73 -5.05
N PRO A 73 -9.83 -9.10 -4.62
CA PRO A 73 -10.92 -9.49 -5.51
C PRO A 73 -11.31 -8.39 -6.52
N HIS A 74 -11.08 -7.13 -6.18
CA HIS A 74 -11.50 -5.96 -6.95
C HIS A 74 -10.36 -5.35 -7.78
N LEU A 75 -9.21 -5.11 -7.16
CA LEU A 75 -8.10 -4.40 -7.80
C LEU A 75 -7.09 -5.34 -8.47
N SER A 76 -7.08 -6.63 -8.10
CA SER A 76 -6.09 -7.59 -8.58
C SER A 76 -6.69 -8.72 -9.42
N ALA A 77 -7.93 -8.57 -9.89
CA ALA A 77 -8.54 -9.55 -10.77
C ALA A 77 -7.63 -9.82 -11.98
N GLY A 78 -7.35 -11.09 -12.24
CA GLY A 78 -6.46 -11.54 -13.31
C GLY A 78 -4.96 -11.53 -12.96
N LEU A 79 -4.54 -11.06 -11.78
CA LEU A 79 -3.15 -11.14 -11.33
C LEU A 79 -2.90 -12.43 -10.53
N GLY A 80 -1.73 -13.04 -10.81
CA GLY A 80 -1.18 -14.15 -10.03
C GLY A 80 -0.32 -13.70 -8.85
N PHE A 81 0.80 -14.42 -8.63
CA PHE A 81 1.74 -14.16 -7.56
C PHE A 81 3.19 -14.06 -8.10
N SER A 82 3.37 -13.91 -9.41
CA SER A 82 4.68 -13.60 -9.99
C SER A 82 5.18 -12.25 -9.47
N ARG A 83 6.45 -11.97 -9.63
CA ARG A 83 7.04 -10.68 -9.26
C ARG A 83 6.31 -9.54 -9.96
N GLU A 84 6.10 -9.68 -11.25
CA GLU A 84 5.43 -8.69 -12.10
C GLU A 84 3.98 -8.45 -11.64
N ASP A 85 3.23 -9.51 -11.35
CA ASP A 85 1.86 -9.41 -10.85
C ASP A 85 1.79 -8.71 -9.50
N ARG A 86 2.77 -8.97 -8.62
CA ARG A 86 2.87 -8.30 -7.31
C ARG A 86 3.18 -6.82 -7.45
N ASP A 87 4.09 -6.46 -8.36
CA ASP A 87 4.44 -5.08 -8.65
C ASP A 87 3.24 -4.31 -9.23
N VAL A 88 2.53 -4.91 -10.18
CA VAL A 88 1.27 -4.36 -10.72
C VAL A 88 0.23 -4.17 -9.61
N ASN A 89 0.06 -5.16 -8.74
CA ASN A 89 -0.89 -5.07 -7.62
C ASN A 89 -0.54 -3.91 -6.66
N VAL A 90 0.73 -3.81 -6.26
CA VAL A 90 1.22 -2.73 -5.39
C VAL A 90 0.99 -1.37 -6.01
N THR A 91 1.30 -1.21 -7.30
CA THR A 91 1.10 0.04 -8.04
C THR A 91 -0.38 0.42 -8.13
N ARG A 92 -1.28 -0.53 -8.39
CA ARG A 92 -2.74 -0.28 -8.43
C ARG A 92 -3.26 0.18 -7.07
N ILE A 93 -2.87 -0.50 -5.99
CA ILE A 93 -3.26 -0.14 -4.62
C ILE A 93 -2.70 1.25 -4.27
N GLY A 94 -1.43 1.52 -4.61
CA GLY A 94 -0.78 2.81 -4.40
C GLY A 94 -1.50 3.96 -5.12
N TRP A 95 -1.94 3.74 -6.36
CA TRP A 95 -2.70 4.73 -7.12
C TRP A 95 -4.04 5.07 -6.44
N VAL A 96 -4.79 4.05 -5.99
CA VAL A 96 -6.06 4.25 -5.26
C VAL A 96 -5.82 4.96 -3.93
N ALA A 97 -4.78 4.56 -3.18
CA ALA A 97 -4.43 5.19 -1.92
C ALA A 97 -4.12 6.68 -2.10
N ARG A 98 -3.28 7.02 -3.08
CA ARG A 98 -2.93 8.40 -3.42
C ARG A 98 -4.16 9.22 -3.82
N MET A 99 -5.04 8.65 -4.66
CA MET A 99 -6.27 9.31 -5.09
C MET A 99 -7.17 9.64 -3.89
N LEU A 100 -7.40 8.71 -2.98
CA LEU A 100 -8.20 8.94 -1.77
C LEU A 100 -7.54 9.99 -0.86
N ALA A 101 -6.23 9.88 -0.65
CA ALA A 101 -5.48 10.80 0.20
C ALA A 101 -5.49 12.23 -0.38
N SER A 102 -5.37 12.41 -1.70
CA SER A 102 -5.47 13.73 -2.33
C SER A 102 -6.84 14.40 -2.13
N HIS A 103 -7.87 13.64 -1.76
CA HIS A 103 -9.21 14.14 -1.43
C HIS A 103 -9.49 14.20 0.10
N GLY A 104 -8.43 14.24 0.90
CA GLY A 104 -8.53 14.45 2.35
C GLY A 104 -8.97 13.21 3.13
N VAL A 105 -8.68 12.01 2.64
CA VAL A 105 -8.90 10.75 3.36
C VAL A 105 -7.57 10.27 3.93
N ILE A 106 -7.55 9.83 5.18
CA ILE A 106 -6.42 9.08 5.75
C ILE A 106 -6.52 7.65 5.24
N VAL A 107 -5.51 7.20 4.51
CA VAL A 107 -5.50 5.86 3.91
C VAL A 107 -4.48 4.99 4.63
N LEU A 108 -4.95 3.87 5.19
CA LEU A 108 -4.13 2.89 5.87
C LEU A 108 -4.01 1.66 4.97
N VAL A 109 -2.88 1.54 4.27
CA VAL A 109 -2.63 0.41 3.37
C VAL A 109 -1.94 -0.71 4.14
N SER A 110 -2.49 -1.94 4.08
CA SER A 110 -1.93 -3.13 4.73
C SER A 110 -1.65 -4.21 3.68
N VAL A 111 -0.43 -4.25 3.18
CA VAL A 111 -0.01 -5.17 2.11
C VAL A 111 1.39 -5.73 2.39
N ILE A 112 1.74 -6.88 1.80
CA ILE A 112 3.10 -7.42 1.90
C ILE A 112 4.08 -6.49 1.18
N ALA A 113 3.81 -6.15 -0.10
CA ALA A 113 4.65 -5.31 -0.96
C ALA A 113 6.14 -5.70 -0.88
N PRO A 114 6.52 -6.91 -1.33
CA PRO A 114 7.82 -7.50 -0.97
C PRO A 114 9.01 -6.79 -1.61
N TYR A 115 8.82 -6.11 -2.73
CA TYR A 115 9.92 -5.55 -3.53
C TYR A 115 10.06 -4.04 -3.33
N ALA A 116 11.29 -3.59 -3.11
CA ALA A 116 11.61 -2.19 -2.81
C ALA A 116 11.23 -1.26 -3.98
N ALA A 117 11.50 -1.67 -5.22
CA ALA A 117 11.21 -0.87 -6.40
C ALA A 117 9.72 -0.48 -6.53
N ALA A 118 8.80 -1.42 -6.23
CA ALA A 118 7.37 -1.15 -6.27
C ALA A 118 6.95 -0.18 -5.16
N ARG A 119 7.51 -0.31 -3.94
CA ARG A 119 7.26 0.61 -2.83
C ARG A 119 7.81 2.01 -3.12
N ASP A 120 9.03 2.09 -3.67
CA ASP A 120 9.63 3.36 -4.10
C ASP A 120 8.79 4.05 -5.20
N THR A 121 8.22 3.28 -6.14
CA THR A 121 7.31 3.82 -7.16
C THR A 121 6.09 4.46 -6.51
N VAL A 122 5.43 3.78 -5.57
CA VAL A 122 4.27 4.32 -4.85
C VAL A 122 4.63 5.59 -4.07
N ARG A 123 5.76 5.57 -3.35
CA ARG A 123 6.28 6.76 -2.63
C ARG A 123 6.50 7.94 -3.56
N ASN A 124 7.18 7.72 -4.68
CA ASN A 124 7.48 8.76 -5.66
C ASN A 124 6.21 9.34 -6.28
N ASP A 125 5.21 8.51 -6.56
CA ASP A 125 3.93 8.96 -7.11
C ASP A 125 3.15 9.84 -6.13
N HIS A 126 3.20 9.54 -4.82
CA HIS A 126 2.66 10.44 -3.80
C HIS A 126 3.42 11.78 -3.77
N GLY A 127 4.76 11.71 -3.78
CA GLY A 127 5.61 12.89 -3.74
C GLY A 127 5.42 13.85 -4.93
N ARG A 128 5.18 13.32 -6.15
CA ARG A 128 4.91 14.14 -7.35
C ARG A 128 3.68 15.03 -7.22
N LEU A 129 2.70 14.63 -6.41
CA LEU A 129 1.45 15.36 -6.20
C LEU A 129 1.37 15.99 -4.80
N ALA A 130 2.49 16.05 -4.09
CA ALA A 130 2.57 16.55 -2.71
C ALA A 130 1.51 15.91 -1.78
N VAL A 131 1.23 14.62 -1.96
CA VAL A 131 0.35 13.84 -1.07
C VAL A 131 1.21 13.22 0.03
N PRO A 132 0.94 13.51 1.31
CA PRO A 132 1.70 12.96 2.44
C PRO A 132 1.71 11.43 2.43
N PHE A 133 2.91 10.85 2.55
CA PHE A 133 3.12 9.40 2.54
C PHE A 133 4.18 9.00 3.57
N ALA A 134 3.92 7.92 4.30
CA ALA A 134 4.94 7.29 5.11
C ALA A 134 4.84 5.76 5.04
N GLU A 135 5.99 5.10 4.99
CA GLU A 135 6.14 3.66 5.02
C GLU A 135 6.35 3.18 6.45
N VAL A 136 5.54 2.23 6.87
CA VAL A 136 5.64 1.56 8.17
C VAL A 136 6.07 0.12 7.94
N HIS A 137 7.31 -0.21 8.30
CA HIS A 137 7.81 -1.58 8.25
C HIS A 137 7.40 -2.34 9.50
N VAL A 138 6.48 -3.30 9.36
CA VAL A 138 6.12 -4.23 10.43
C VAL A 138 7.13 -5.37 10.43
N ALA A 139 8.20 -5.18 11.22
CA ALA A 139 9.45 -5.94 11.21
C ALA A 139 9.41 -7.19 12.10
N THR A 140 8.27 -7.88 12.14
CA THR A 140 8.12 -9.12 12.90
C THR A 140 9.09 -10.20 12.37
N PRO A 141 9.92 -10.81 13.21
CA PRO A 141 10.80 -11.90 12.80
C PRO A 141 10.02 -13.05 12.15
N LEU A 142 10.62 -13.67 11.10
CA LEU A 142 9.98 -14.73 10.33
C LEU A 142 9.45 -15.87 11.23
N GLN A 143 10.25 -16.30 12.22
CA GLN A 143 9.88 -17.37 13.13
C GLN A 143 8.60 -17.05 13.92
N ILE A 144 8.43 -15.79 14.31
CA ILE A 144 7.25 -15.33 15.04
C ILE A 144 6.04 -15.23 14.09
N ALA A 145 6.26 -14.71 12.89
CA ALA A 145 5.20 -14.62 11.87
C ALA A 145 4.72 -16.03 11.46
N GLU A 146 5.64 -16.98 11.28
CA GLU A 146 5.37 -18.38 10.97
C GLU A 146 4.66 -19.09 12.13
N ALA A 147 5.06 -18.85 13.37
CA ALA A 147 4.38 -19.40 14.55
C ALA A 147 2.94 -18.90 14.70
N ARG A 148 2.65 -17.66 14.28
CA ARG A 148 1.30 -17.10 14.27
C ARG A 148 0.44 -17.71 13.16
N ASP A 149 0.96 -17.85 11.97
CA ASP A 149 0.38 -18.41 10.73
C ASP A 149 -1.15 -18.30 10.62
N VAL A 150 -1.68 -17.11 10.82
CA VAL A 150 -3.13 -16.83 10.97
C VAL A 150 -3.98 -17.43 9.84
N LYS A 151 -3.39 -17.60 8.64
CA LYS A 151 -4.08 -18.10 7.44
C LYS A 151 -3.61 -19.49 7.00
N GLY A 152 -2.72 -20.13 7.74
CA GLY A 152 -2.14 -21.43 7.38
C GLY A 152 -1.24 -21.38 6.15
N LEU A 153 -0.74 -20.19 5.76
CA LEU A 153 0.08 -20.02 4.55
C LEU A 153 1.46 -20.66 4.72
N TYR A 154 2.09 -20.44 5.88
CA TYR A 154 3.40 -21.02 6.17
C TYR A 154 3.32 -22.56 6.28
N ALA A 155 2.32 -23.08 6.98
CA ALA A 155 2.12 -24.51 7.07
C ALA A 155 1.94 -25.16 5.68
N ARG A 156 1.17 -24.53 4.79
CA ARG A 156 0.99 -24.99 3.39
C ARG A 156 2.29 -24.90 2.59
N ALA A 157 3.04 -23.81 2.73
CA ALA A 157 4.33 -23.64 2.03
C ALA A 157 5.33 -24.71 2.49
N ARG A 158 5.44 -24.97 3.80
CA ARG A 158 6.33 -26.01 4.35
C ARG A 158 5.96 -27.43 3.90
N ARG A 159 4.69 -27.71 3.61
CA ARG A 159 4.24 -28.98 3.01
C ARG A 159 4.40 -29.01 1.48
N GLY A 160 4.89 -27.94 0.85
CA GLY A 160 5.04 -27.82 -0.62
C GLY A 160 3.72 -27.61 -1.38
N GLU A 161 2.62 -27.34 -0.66
CA GLU A 161 1.28 -27.08 -1.23
C GLU A 161 1.12 -25.65 -1.76
N LEU A 162 1.98 -24.74 -1.34
CA LEU A 162 2.01 -23.35 -1.75
C LEU A 162 3.43 -22.96 -2.13
N LYS A 163 3.60 -22.38 -3.33
CA LYS A 163 4.87 -21.85 -3.82
C LYS A 163 4.80 -20.33 -3.90
N GLY A 164 5.96 -19.67 -3.84
CA GLY A 164 6.08 -18.22 -3.95
C GLY A 164 5.57 -17.50 -2.70
N LEU A 165 5.66 -18.11 -1.51
CA LEU A 165 5.32 -17.43 -0.27
C LEU A 165 6.46 -16.50 0.15
N THR A 166 6.18 -15.22 0.23
CA THR A 166 7.15 -14.21 0.69
C THR A 166 7.69 -14.54 2.08
N GLY A 167 9.01 -14.61 2.19
CA GLY A 167 9.73 -14.98 3.41
C GLY A 167 10.05 -16.47 3.53
N VAL A 168 9.57 -17.32 2.61
CA VAL A 168 9.88 -18.76 2.58
C VAL A 168 10.67 -19.11 1.32
N ASP A 169 10.05 -19.01 0.16
CA ASP A 169 10.62 -19.32 -1.16
C ASP A 169 10.56 -18.12 -2.13
N ASP A 170 10.03 -16.99 -1.67
CA ASP A 170 10.06 -15.70 -2.36
C ASP A 170 10.65 -14.64 -1.41
N PRO A 171 11.54 -13.75 -1.89
CA PRO A 171 12.23 -12.80 -1.03
C PRO A 171 11.28 -11.69 -0.51
N TYR A 172 11.60 -11.17 0.67
CA TYR A 172 11.11 -9.90 1.18
C TYR A 172 12.29 -8.91 1.26
N GLU A 173 12.26 -7.90 0.41
CA GLU A 173 13.27 -6.84 0.41
C GLU A 173 12.93 -5.84 1.53
N VAL A 174 13.72 -5.90 2.63
CA VAL A 174 13.50 -5.07 3.82
C VAL A 174 13.57 -3.59 3.46
N PRO A 175 12.58 -2.76 3.87
CA PRO A 175 12.63 -1.32 3.66
C PRO A 175 13.85 -0.67 4.31
N THR A 176 14.57 0.14 3.55
CA THR A 176 15.74 0.90 4.04
C THR A 176 15.40 2.36 4.36
N LYS A 177 14.19 2.81 3.98
CA LYS A 177 13.73 4.20 4.12
C LYS A 177 12.38 4.30 4.83
N ALA A 178 11.99 3.26 5.58
CA ALA A 178 10.74 3.30 6.34
C ALA A 178 10.80 4.41 7.41
N GLU A 179 9.78 5.25 7.47
CA GLU A 179 9.66 6.30 8.48
C GLU A 179 9.40 5.74 9.87
N LEU A 180 8.84 4.52 9.94
CA LEU A 180 8.60 3.82 11.20
C LEU A 180 8.90 2.33 11.03
N VAL A 181 9.57 1.76 12.02
CA VAL A 181 9.79 0.30 12.14
C VAL A 181 9.10 -0.20 13.40
N VAL A 182 8.21 -1.17 13.25
CA VAL A 182 7.44 -1.77 14.35
C VAL A 182 7.73 -3.26 14.45
N ASP A 183 8.43 -3.70 15.49
CA ASP A 183 8.62 -5.12 15.79
C ASP A 183 7.51 -5.59 16.74
N THR A 184 6.49 -6.28 16.20
CA THR A 184 5.35 -6.77 16.98
C THR A 184 5.67 -7.98 17.88
N ALA A 185 6.91 -8.44 17.90
CA ALA A 185 7.38 -9.37 18.91
C ALA A 185 7.83 -8.65 20.20
N ARG A 186 8.09 -7.33 20.12
CA ARG A 186 8.62 -6.51 21.22
C ARG A 186 7.64 -5.46 21.71
N VAL A 187 6.73 -4.99 20.87
CA VAL A 187 5.74 -3.98 21.24
C VAL A 187 4.34 -4.55 21.14
N ASP A 188 3.48 -4.16 22.06
CA ASP A 188 2.06 -4.49 22.02
C ASP A 188 1.29 -3.68 20.96
N LEU A 189 0.04 -4.06 20.74
CA LEU A 189 -0.82 -3.41 19.74
C LEU A 189 -1.06 -1.94 20.07
N GLY A 190 -1.31 -1.60 21.32
CA GLY A 190 -1.57 -0.21 21.75
C GLY A 190 -0.38 0.69 21.44
N THR A 191 0.83 0.25 21.83
CA THR A 191 2.08 0.96 21.51
C THR A 191 2.27 1.12 20.00
N ALA A 192 2.06 0.08 19.22
CA ALA A 192 2.18 0.14 17.75
C ALA A 192 1.20 1.14 17.11
N VAL A 193 -0.03 1.24 17.64
CA VAL A 193 -1.04 2.20 17.21
C VAL A 193 -0.62 3.62 17.56
N GLU A 194 -0.16 3.89 18.79
CA GLU A 194 0.29 5.22 19.20
C GLU A 194 1.51 5.70 18.40
N MET A 195 2.48 4.83 18.12
CA MET A 195 3.61 5.13 17.24
C MET A 195 3.13 5.52 15.83
N SER A 196 2.14 4.81 15.31
CA SER A 196 1.56 5.08 13.97
C SER A 196 0.76 6.38 13.94
N LYS A 197 0.04 6.73 15.02
CA LYS A 197 -0.64 8.03 15.18
C LYS A 197 0.36 9.18 15.20
N ALA A 198 1.44 9.05 15.96
CA ALA A 198 2.47 10.07 16.03
C ALA A 198 3.13 10.31 14.65
N LEU A 199 3.42 9.23 13.92
CA LEU A 199 3.92 9.34 12.55
C LEU A 199 2.92 10.04 11.63
N LEU A 200 1.64 9.66 11.69
CA LEU A 200 0.59 10.27 10.88
C LEU A 200 0.50 11.79 11.13
N ALA A 201 0.48 12.22 12.39
CA ALA A 201 0.47 13.63 12.75
C ALA A 201 1.68 14.36 12.17
N ALA A 202 2.88 13.77 12.32
CA ALA A 202 4.11 14.37 11.83
C ALA A 202 4.15 14.56 10.29
N ILE A 203 3.58 13.64 9.50
CA ILE A 203 3.58 13.79 8.03
C ILE A 203 2.48 14.72 7.52
N VAL A 204 1.38 14.86 8.27
CA VAL A 204 0.30 15.81 7.93
C VAL A 204 0.73 17.24 8.27
N GLU A 205 1.50 17.45 9.35
CA GLU A 205 1.96 18.77 9.81
C GLU A 205 3.13 19.32 8.98
N ARG A 206 4.04 18.47 8.49
CA ARG A 206 5.27 18.89 7.78
C ARG A 206 5.04 19.72 6.52
N ASP A 207 3.86 19.67 5.93
CA ASP A 207 3.54 20.37 4.69
C ASP A 207 3.01 21.80 4.89
N PHE A 208 3.11 22.37 6.11
CA PHE A 208 2.71 23.76 6.42
C PHE A 208 3.89 24.75 6.47
N GLY A 209 5.11 24.31 6.08
CA GLY A 209 6.32 25.14 6.06
C GLY A 209 6.72 25.65 4.69
#